data_c907e9a4e3dd5b5dde07e93621c6acef
#
_entry.id   c907e9a4e3dd5b5dde07e93621c6acef
#
_cell.length_a   1.000
_cell.length_b   1.000
_cell.length_c   1.000
_cell.angle_alpha   90.00
_cell.angle_beta   90.00
_cell.angle_gamma   90.00
#
_symmetry.space_group_name_H-M   'P 1'
#
loop_
_entity.id
_entity.type
_entity.pdbx_description
1 polymer ?
#
loop_
_entity_poly.entity_id
_entity_poly.type
_entity_poly.pdbx_seq_one_letter_code
_entity_poly.pdbx_strand_id
1 'polypeptide(L)'
;EVFPFIKNLGAEDETTYSHHMKDARFTIPTPALLTKVVDLVADVPMDDKDTKGDIYEYMLGKIASAGQNGQFRTPRHIIKMIVELMQPKPTDTICDPACGTAGFLVAASEYLNDHYSTEIFANPEAAKRFSEETFFGYDFDSTMLRIGSMNMMLHGVENPRIENRDSLSEAHSHIAEKYSLILANPPFAGSLDNESCAKNIQ
;
A
#
# COMPACT_ATOMS: atom_id res chain seq x y z
N GLU A 1 -18.07 16.38 -10.56
CA GLU A 1 -18.84 15.14 -10.28
C GLU A 1 -17.92 13.92 -10.19
N VAL A 2 -17.00 13.69 -11.16
CA VAL A 2 -16.14 12.49 -11.22
C VAL A 2 -15.16 12.43 -10.03
N PHE A 3 -14.44 13.50 -9.72
CA PHE A 3 -13.42 13.46 -8.66
C PHE A 3 -14.00 13.26 -7.25
N PRO A 4 -15.13 13.89 -6.86
CA PRO A 4 -15.83 13.53 -5.63
C PRO A 4 -16.27 12.05 -5.57
N PHE A 5 -16.73 11.50 -6.71
CA PHE A 5 -17.07 10.07 -6.80
C PHE A 5 -15.84 9.19 -6.54
N ILE A 6 -14.71 9.48 -7.20
CA ILE A 6 -13.46 8.71 -7.00
C ILE A 6 -13.01 8.76 -5.53
N LYS A 7 -13.13 9.91 -4.86
CA LYS A 7 -12.77 10.05 -3.43
C LYS A 7 -13.60 9.15 -2.52
N ASN A 8 -14.82 8.83 -2.92
CA ASN A 8 -15.78 8.08 -2.13
C ASN A 8 -15.98 6.63 -2.63
N LEU A 9 -15.08 6.12 -3.48
CA LEU A 9 -15.12 4.72 -3.88
C LEU A 9 -15.04 3.82 -2.64
N GLY A 10 -16.00 2.89 -2.53
CA GLY A 10 -16.14 2.01 -1.37
C GLY A 10 -16.86 2.63 -0.17
N ALA A 11 -17.54 3.76 -0.33
CA ALA A 11 -18.03 4.62 0.75
C ALA A 11 -19.37 4.23 1.37
N GLU A 12 -19.86 3.00 1.23
CA GLU A 12 -20.93 2.52 2.14
C GLU A 12 -20.37 2.34 3.56
N ASP A 13 -19.07 2.01 3.68
CA ASP A 13 -18.30 2.00 4.93
C ASP A 13 -17.03 2.84 4.77
N GLU A 14 -16.54 3.48 5.84
CA GLU A 14 -15.28 4.25 5.82
C GLU A 14 -14.09 3.30 5.59
N THR A 15 -13.60 3.23 4.35
CA THR A 15 -12.45 2.41 3.97
C THR A 15 -11.14 3.14 4.19
N THR A 16 -10.04 2.40 4.32
CA THR A 16 -8.67 2.97 4.36
C THR A 16 -8.41 3.88 3.16
N TYR A 17 -8.83 3.48 1.97
CA TYR A 17 -8.74 4.31 0.77
C TYR A 17 -9.52 5.63 0.90
N SER A 18 -10.81 5.57 1.24
CA SER A 18 -11.64 6.78 1.36
C SER A 18 -11.11 7.73 2.44
N HIS A 19 -10.58 7.18 3.55
CA HIS A 19 -9.94 7.96 4.61
C HIS A 19 -8.76 8.77 4.08
N HIS A 20 -7.81 8.14 3.39
CA HIS A 20 -6.62 8.81 2.87
C HIS A 20 -6.90 9.70 1.64
N MET A 21 -8.07 9.53 0.99
CA MET A 21 -8.50 10.38 -0.12
C MET A 21 -9.22 11.66 0.31
N LYS A 22 -9.58 11.83 1.58
CA LYS A 22 -10.35 13.00 2.07
C LYS A 22 -9.74 14.33 1.61
N ASP A 23 -8.43 14.48 1.77
CA ASP A 23 -7.69 15.71 1.45
C ASP A 23 -7.13 15.75 0.02
N ALA A 24 -7.39 14.72 -0.79
CA ALA A 24 -6.93 14.68 -2.17
C ALA A 24 -7.57 15.80 -3.00
N ARG A 25 -6.75 16.46 -3.84
CA ARG A 25 -7.20 17.54 -4.71
C ARG A 25 -6.91 17.20 -6.16
N PHE A 26 -7.83 17.59 -7.04
CA PHE A 26 -7.61 17.50 -8.47
C PHE A 26 -6.61 18.60 -8.89
N THR A 27 -5.47 18.20 -9.43
CA THR A 27 -4.34 19.10 -9.71
C THR A 27 -3.99 19.24 -11.19
N ILE A 28 -4.74 18.60 -12.12
CA ILE A 28 -4.50 18.76 -13.56
C ILE A 28 -4.85 20.20 -13.96
N PRO A 29 -3.88 21.00 -14.42
CA PRO A 29 -4.05 22.45 -14.51
C PRO A 29 -4.89 22.92 -15.69
N THR A 30 -5.00 22.12 -16.76
CA THR A 30 -5.70 22.51 -17.97
C THR A 30 -6.60 21.42 -18.53
N PRO A 31 -7.76 21.79 -19.14
CA PRO A 31 -8.64 20.83 -19.81
C PRO A 31 -7.93 20.02 -20.92
N ALA A 32 -7.05 20.67 -21.69
CA ALA A 32 -6.30 20.00 -22.73
C ALA A 32 -5.39 18.87 -22.21
N LEU A 33 -4.73 19.09 -21.07
CA LEU A 33 -3.93 18.07 -20.41
C LEU A 33 -4.81 16.94 -19.88
N LEU A 34 -5.97 17.28 -19.30
CA LEU A 34 -6.93 16.28 -18.84
C LEU A 34 -7.42 15.39 -20.00
N THR A 35 -7.83 16.00 -21.12
CA THR A 35 -8.26 15.25 -22.32
C THR A 35 -7.16 14.30 -22.77
N LYS A 36 -5.92 14.78 -22.89
CA LYS A 36 -4.79 13.94 -23.28
C LYS A 36 -4.55 12.77 -22.32
N VAL A 37 -4.67 12.97 -21.02
CA VAL A 37 -4.52 11.90 -20.01
C VAL A 37 -5.65 10.88 -20.17
N VAL A 38 -6.89 11.35 -20.32
CA VAL A 38 -8.07 10.48 -20.50
C VAL A 38 -7.92 9.64 -21.77
N ASP A 39 -7.53 10.25 -22.88
CA ASP A 39 -7.34 9.54 -24.15
C ASP A 39 -6.24 8.46 -24.04
N LEU A 40 -5.11 8.78 -23.39
CA LEU A 40 -4.02 7.81 -23.19
C LEU A 40 -4.41 6.63 -22.29
N VAL A 41 -5.27 6.86 -21.31
CA VAL A 41 -5.73 5.81 -20.39
C VAL A 41 -6.87 4.99 -21.02
N ALA A 42 -7.72 5.61 -21.85
CA ALA A 42 -8.86 4.94 -22.47
C ALA A 42 -8.45 3.79 -23.41
N ASP A 43 -7.27 3.89 -24.03
CA ASP A 43 -6.74 2.84 -24.93
C ASP A 43 -6.11 1.66 -24.17
N VAL A 44 -5.98 1.74 -22.85
CA VAL A 44 -5.39 0.67 -22.03
C VAL A 44 -6.49 -0.29 -21.60
N PRO A 45 -6.38 -1.61 -21.89
CA PRO A 45 -7.36 -2.58 -21.41
C PRO A 45 -7.28 -2.71 -19.89
N MET A 46 -8.33 -2.23 -19.21
CA MET A 46 -8.43 -2.20 -17.75
C MET A 46 -9.36 -3.28 -17.18
N ASP A 47 -9.70 -4.29 -17.96
CA ASP A 47 -10.64 -5.33 -17.53
C ASP A 47 -10.01 -6.34 -16.57
N ASP A 48 -8.70 -6.49 -16.66
CA ASP A 48 -7.91 -7.38 -15.82
C ASP A 48 -7.35 -6.66 -14.59
N LYS A 49 -7.46 -7.27 -13.40
CA LYS A 49 -6.91 -6.74 -12.13
C LYS A 49 -5.39 -6.65 -12.18
N ASP A 50 -4.74 -7.64 -12.75
CA ASP A 50 -3.27 -7.69 -12.82
C ASP A 50 -2.74 -6.55 -13.71
N THR A 51 -3.41 -6.29 -14.84
CA THR A 51 -3.07 -5.16 -15.72
C THR A 51 -3.17 -3.81 -14.99
N LYS A 52 -4.21 -3.59 -14.16
CA LYS A 52 -4.36 -2.34 -13.38
C LYS A 52 -3.21 -2.16 -12.39
N GLY A 53 -2.88 -3.21 -11.65
CA GLY A 53 -1.78 -3.22 -10.71
C GLY A 53 -0.44 -2.95 -11.38
N ASP A 54 -0.14 -3.63 -12.48
CA ASP A 54 1.10 -3.47 -13.22
C ASP A 54 1.30 -2.07 -13.81
N ILE A 55 0.24 -1.46 -14.35
CA ILE A 55 0.27 -0.08 -14.84
C ILE A 55 0.55 0.89 -13.69
N TYR A 56 -0.12 0.71 -12.57
CA TYR A 56 0.08 1.54 -11.39
C TYR A 56 1.52 1.44 -10.89
N GLU A 57 2.06 0.23 -10.76
CA GLU A 57 3.45 -0.01 -10.38
C GLU A 57 4.46 0.59 -11.38
N TYR A 58 4.17 0.51 -12.69
CA TYR A 58 4.99 1.16 -13.71
C TYR A 58 4.99 2.68 -13.55
N MET A 59 3.83 3.30 -13.30
CA MET A 59 3.71 4.74 -13.06
C MET A 59 4.49 5.15 -11.81
N LEU A 60 4.37 4.40 -10.71
CA LEU A 60 5.13 4.65 -9.48
C LEU A 60 6.65 4.55 -9.72
N GLY A 61 7.09 3.58 -10.50
CA GLY A 61 8.49 3.45 -10.91
C GLY A 61 9.00 4.66 -11.70
N LYS A 62 8.17 5.23 -12.59
CA LYS A 62 8.50 6.46 -13.33
C LYS A 62 8.58 7.69 -12.43
N ILE A 63 7.66 7.84 -11.49
CA ILE A 63 7.68 8.94 -10.50
C ILE A 63 8.93 8.87 -9.64
N ALA A 64 9.31 7.70 -9.15
CA ALA A 64 10.53 7.49 -8.37
C ALA A 64 11.79 7.83 -9.17
N SER A 65 11.86 7.42 -10.44
CA SER A 65 13.00 7.69 -11.34
C SER A 65 13.14 9.18 -11.69
N ALA A 66 12.04 9.95 -11.66
CA ALA A 66 12.05 11.39 -11.90
C ALA A 66 12.60 12.22 -10.73
N GLY A 67 12.96 11.60 -9.62
CA GLY A 67 13.63 12.25 -8.49
C GLY A 67 12.77 13.22 -7.68
N GLN A 68 11.48 13.27 -7.95
CA GLN A 68 10.60 14.27 -7.32
C GLN A 68 10.20 13.96 -5.87
N ASN A 69 10.40 12.73 -5.40
CA ASN A 69 10.06 12.36 -4.02
C ASN A 69 11.15 11.60 -3.26
N GLY A 70 12.40 11.55 -3.74
CA GLY A 70 13.57 11.09 -2.97
C GLY A 70 13.48 9.71 -2.28
N GLN A 71 12.42 8.95 -2.52
CA GLN A 71 12.17 7.70 -1.84
C GLN A 71 12.78 6.53 -2.60
N PHE A 72 13.64 5.80 -1.90
CA PHE A 72 14.23 4.57 -2.40
C PHE A 72 13.17 3.47 -2.36
N ARG A 73 12.63 3.11 -3.53
CA ARG A 73 11.79 1.91 -3.64
C ARG A 73 12.65 0.67 -3.76
N THR A 74 12.32 -0.34 -3.00
CA THR A 74 12.91 -1.66 -3.17
C THR A 74 12.53 -2.21 -4.55
N PRO A 75 13.48 -2.69 -5.37
CA PRO A 75 13.17 -3.26 -6.67
C PRO A 75 12.19 -4.45 -6.55
N ARG A 76 11.19 -4.52 -7.42
CA ARG A 76 10.11 -5.54 -7.36
C ARG A 76 10.65 -6.98 -7.32
N HIS A 77 11.69 -7.28 -8.09
CA HIS A 77 12.28 -8.62 -8.10
C HIS A 77 12.95 -9.00 -6.75
N ILE A 78 13.48 -8.03 -6.01
CA ILE A 78 14.02 -8.23 -4.66
C ILE A 78 12.88 -8.47 -3.67
N ILE A 79 11.81 -7.68 -3.76
CA ILE A 79 10.61 -7.87 -2.93
C ILE A 79 10.04 -9.27 -3.15
N LYS A 80 9.82 -9.67 -4.41
CA LYS A 80 9.30 -11.00 -4.76
C LYS A 80 10.20 -12.12 -4.21
N MET A 81 11.53 -12.00 -4.39
CA MET A 81 12.47 -12.97 -3.83
C MET A 81 12.33 -13.11 -2.31
N ILE A 82 12.21 -12.00 -1.58
CA ILE A 82 12.06 -12.01 -0.13
C ILE A 82 10.74 -12.69 0.26
N VAL A 83 9.64 -12.34 -0.40
CA VAL A 83 8.31 -12.93 -0.12
C VAL A 83 8.30 -14.44 -0.41
N GLU A 84 8.90 -14.87 -1.52
CA GLU A 84 9.05 -16.30 -1.87
C GLU A 84 9.86 -17.07 -0.83
N LEU A 85 10.90 -16.48 -0.26
CA LEU A 85 11.69 -17.09 0.81
C LEU A 85 10.92 -17.17 2.14
N MET A 86 10.11 -16.15 2.44
CA MET A 86 9.34 -16.08 3.68
C MET A 86 8.08 -16.93 3.68
N GLN A 87 7.52 -17.22 2.50
CA GLN A 87 6.34 -18.10 2.31
C GLN A 87 5.17 -17.73 3.25
N PRO A 88 4.61 -16.51 3.15
CA PRO A 88 3.49 -16.10 3.99
C PRO A 88 2.30 -17.06 3.86
N LYS A 89 1.51 -17.20 4.93
CA LYS A 89 0.34 -18.06 5.00
C LYS A 89 -0.94 -17.25 5.21
N PRO A 90 -2.13 -17.78 4.83
CA PRO A 90 -3.41 -17.08 5.05
C PRO A 90 -3.71 -16.77 6.52
N THR A 91 -3.04 -17.46 7.45
CA THR A 91 -3.18 -17.24 8.89
C THR A 91 -2.28 -16.13 9.43
N ASP A 92 -1.34 -15.64 8.63
CA ASP A 92 -0.40 -14.58 9.07
C ASP A 92 -1.07 -13.22 9.21
N THR A 93 -0.49 -12.42 10.09
CA THR A 93 -0.66 -10.98 10.17
C THR A 93 0.64 -10.34 9.70
N ILE A 94 0.60 -9.70 8.53
CA ILE A 94 1.78 -9.23 7.80
C ILE A 94 1.90 -7.72 7.97
N CYS A 95 3.05 -7.25 8.46
CA CYS A 95 3.28 -5.83 8.70
C CYS A 95 4.48 -5.31 7.93
N ASP A 96 4.31 -4.13 7.32
CA ASP A 96 5.41 -3.28 6.85
C ASP A 96 5.41 -1.97 7.65
N PRO A 97 6.32 -1.79 8.62
CA PRO A 97 6.37 -0.62 9.48
C PRO A 97 6.92 0.65 8.79
N ALA A 98 7.35 0.56 7.53
CA ALA A 98 7.84 1.65 6.69
C ALA A 98 7.32 1.47 5.25
N CYS A 99 6.00 1.33 5.11
CA CYS A 99 5.39 0.70 3.93
C CYS A 99 5.51 1.52 2.63
N GLY A 100 5.69 2.84 2.71
CA GLY A 100 5.76 3.68 1.53
C GLY A 100 4.59 3.44 0.57
N THR A 101 4.88 2.92 -0.61
CA THR A 101 3.88 2.55 -1.62
C THR A 101 3.25 1.16 -1.41
N ALA A 102 3.47 0.53 -0.26
CA ALA A 102 3.00 -0.81 0.11
C ALA A 102 3.53 -1.96 -0.77
N GLY A 103 4.71 -1.81 -1.37
CA GLY A 103 5.25 -2.81 -2.31
C GLY A 103 5.44 -4.20 -1.72
N PHE A 104 5.88 -4.34 -0.45
CA PHE A 104 5.98 -5.63 0.23
C PHE A 104 4.61 -6.26 0.50
N LEU A 105 3.63 -5.44 0.92
CA LEU A 105 2.28 -5.92 1.20
C LEU A 105 1.57 -6.37 -0.08
N VAL A 106 1.76 -5.65 -1.18
CA VAL A 106 1.27 -6.05 -2.51
C VAL A 106 1.87 -7.40 -2.92
N ALA A 107 3.19 -7.55 -2.86
CA ALA A 107 3.82 -8.81 -3.23
C ALA A 107 3.39 -9.98 -2.33
N ALA A 108 3.17 -9.73 -1.05
CA ALA A 108 2.64 -10.74 -0.13
C ALA A 108 1.19 -11.10 -0.48
N SER A 109 0.34 -10.14 -0.89
CA SER A 109 -1.03 -10.42 -1.33
C SER A 109 -1.05 -11.21 -2.64
N GLU A 110 -0.19 -10.87 -3.62
CA GLU A 110 0.00 -11.63 -4.85
C GLU A 110 0.39 -13.09 -4.53
N TYR A 111 1.42 -13.28 -3.69
CA TYR A 111 1.86 -14.62 -3.27
C TYR A 111 0.74 -15.44 -2.63
N LEU A 112 -0.02 -14.85 -1.71
CA LEU A 112 -1.13 -15.51 -1.05
C LEU A 112 -2.24 -15.88 -2.04
N ASN A 113 -2.57 -15.00 -2.98
CA ASN A 113 -3.53 -15.27 -4.03
C ASN A 113 -3.07 -16.42 -4.96
N ASP A 114 -1.81 -16.44 -5.35
CA ASP A 114 -1.27 -17.46 -6.26
C ASP A 114 -1.25 -18.85 -5.61
N HIS A 115 -0.93 -18.93 -4.31
CA HIS A 115 -0.73 -20.21 -3.63
C HIS A 115 -1.95 -20.69 -2.82
N TYR A 116 -2.82 -19.77 -2.37
CA TYR A 116 -3.87 -20.07 -1.40
C TYR A 116 -5.25 -19.50 -1.77
N SER A 117 -5.50 -19.13 -3.03
CA SER A 117 -6.77 -18.51 -3.46
C SER A 117 -7.99 -19.32 -3.05
N THR A 118 -7.93 -20.66 -3.17
CA THR A 118 -9.04 -21.54 -2.77
C THR A 118 -9.34 -21.44 -1.27
N GLU A 119 -8.31 -21.33 -0.42
CA GLU A 119 -8.48 -21.20 1.04
C GLU A 119 -8.98 -19.81 1.42
N ILE A 120 -8.40 -18.75 0.83
CA ILE A 120 -8.73 -17.36 1.09
C ILE A 120 -10.18 -17.06 0.72
N PHE A 121 -10.65 -17.58 -0.41
CA PHE A 121 -12.00 -17.32 -0.91
C PHE A 121 -12.99 -18.48 -0.66
N ALA A 122 -12.64 -19.42 0.22
CA ALA A 122 -13.51 -20.56 0.57
C ALA A 122 -14.85 -20.13 1.18
N ASN A 123 -14.86 -19.02 1.92
CA ASN A 123 -16.04 -18.47 2.56
C ASN A 123 -15.88 -16.96 2.82
N PRO A 124 -16.99 -16.23 3.09
CA PRO A 124 -16.94 -14.78 3.31
C PRO A 124 -16.07 -14.34 4.49
N GLU A 125 -15.93 -15.15 5.54
CA GLU A 125 -15.12 -14.82 6.71
C GLU A 125 -13.62 -14.85 6.37
N ALA A 126 -13.15 -15.86 5.64
CA ALA A 126 -11.78 -15.94 5.17
C ALA A 126 -11.44 -14.81 4.20
N ALA A 127 -12.33 -14.49 3.26
CA ALA A 127 -12.17 -13.37 2.34
C ALA A 127 -12.11 -12.02 3.08
N LYS A 128 -12.97 -11.82 4.07
CA LYS A 128 -12.96 -10.63 4.92
C LYS A 128 -11.66 -10.50 5.70
N ARG A 129 -11.20 -11.60 6.32
CA ARG A 129 -9.92 -11.62 7.01
C ARG A 129 -8.77 -11.21 6.09
N PHE A 130 -8.68 -11.78 4.89
CA PHE A 130 -7.67 -11.41 3.91
C PHE A 130 -7.70 -9.91 3.58
N SER A 131 -8.89 -9.34 3.38
CA SER A 131 -9.06 -7.94 3.02
C SER A 131 -8.77 -6.95 4.16
N GLU A 132 -9.12 -7.29 5.41
CA GLU A 132 -9.17 -6.32 6.51
C GLU A 132 -8.19 -6.61 7.67
N GLU A 133 -7.71 -7.85 7.82
CA GLU A 133 -7.00 -8.29 9.02
C GLU A 133 -5.62 -8.90 8.75
N THR A 134 -5.24 -9.08 7.48
CA THR A 134 -3.98 -9.70 7.10
C THR A 134 -2.87 -8.65 6.92
N PHE A 135 -3.16 -7.49 6.33
CA PHE A 135 -2.14 -6.54 5.89
C PHE A 135 -2.15 -5.26 6.72
N PHE A 136 -0.98 -4.93 7.28
CA PHE A 136 -0.75 -3.75 8.11
C PHE A 136 0.42 -2.95 7.55
N GLY A 137 0.21 -1.68 7.25
CA GLY A 137 1.25 -0.79 6.73
C GLY A 137 1.29 0.51 7.53
N TYR A 138 2.48 0.99 7.83
CA TYR A 138 2.67 2.25 8.55
C TYR A 138 3.60 3.16 7.76
N ASP A 139 3.23 4.42 7.68
CA ASP A 139 4.06 5.49 7.15
C ASP A 139 3.64 6.82 7.80
N PHE A 140 4.52 7.82 7.82
CA PHE A 140 4.17 9.15 8.30
C PHE A 140 3.81 10.12 7.17
N ASP A 141 4.15 9.80 5.92
CA ASP A 141 3.84 10.63 4.75
C ASP A 141 2.42 10.33 4.22
N SER A 142 1.53 11.31 4.33
CA SER A 142 0.14 11.20 3.87
C SER A 142 0.03 10.88 2.36
N THR A 143 1.00 11.28 1.55
CA THR A 143 1.04 10.94 0.12
C THR A 143 1.34 9.44 -0.06
N MET A 144 2.27 8.90 0.72
CA MET A 144 2.59 7.47 0.68
C MET A 144 1.43 6.62 1.17
N LEU A 145 0.76 7.02 2.25
CA LEU A 145 -0.44 6.32 2.74
C LEU A 145 -1.55 6.27 1.68
N ARG A 146 -1.76 7.36 0.95
CA ARG A 146 -2.71 7.42 -0.16
C ARG A 146 -2.32 6.49 -1.29
N ILE A 147 -1.06 6.56 -1.73
CA ILE A 147 -0.52 5.73 -2.80
C ILE A 147 -0.55 4.25 -2.40
N GLY A 148 -0.10 3.92 -1.20
CA GLY A 148 -0.09 2.55 -0.68
C GLY A 148 -1.50 1.94 -0.58
N SER A 149 -2.48 2.72 -0.08
CA SER A 149 -3.87 2.28 -0.01
C SER A 149 -4.47 2.01 -1.41
N MET A 150 -4.18 2.90 -2.38
CA MET A 150 -4.60 2.71 -3.78
C MET A 150 -3.93 1.48 -4.39
N ASN A 151 -2.65 1.29 -4.13
CA ASN A 151 -1.88 0.16 -4.64
C ASN A 151 -2.46 -1.18 -4.16
N MET A 152 -2.71 -1.31 -2.86
CA MET A 152 -3.34 -2.49 -2.27
C MET A 152 -4.73 -2.77 -2.86
N MET A 153 -5.57 -1.72 -2.98
CA MET A 153 -6.90 -1.85 -3.56
C MET A 153 -6.86 -2.33 -5.02
N LEU A 154 -5.94 -1.81 -5.84
CA LEU A 154 -5.77 -2.22 -7.23
C LEU A 154 -5.28 -3.67 -7.37
N HIS A 155 -4.62 -4.21 -6.34
CA HIS A 155 -4.20 -5.62 -6.25
C HIS A 155 -5.20 -6.51 -5.48
N GLY A 156 -6.44 -6.03 -5.29
CA GLY A 156 -7.54 -6.83 -4.77
C GLY A 156 -7.65 -6.92 -3.25
N VAL A 157 -6.90 -6.12 -2.50
CA VAL A 157 -7.07 -5.97 -1.05
C VAL A 157 -7.86 -4.70 -0.79
N GLU A 158 -9.15 -4.83 -0.51
CA GLU A 158 -10.09 -3.70 -0.51
C GLU A 158 -9.93 -2.77 0.69
N ASN A 159 -9.62 -3.31 1.87
CA ASN A 159 -9.55 -2.52 3.10
C ASN A 159 -8.35 -2.89 4.00
N PRO A 160 -7.10 -2.81 3.51
CA PRO A 160 -5.91 -3.07 4.31
C PRO A 160 -5.77 -2.02 5.43
N ARG A 161 -5.08 -2.36 6.50
CA ARG A 161 -4.80 -1.42 7.59
C ARG A 161 -3.55 -0.59 7.30
N ILE A 162 -3.69 0.42 6.44
CA ILE A 162 -2.64 1.39 6.12
C ILE A 162 -2.89 2.65 6.97
N GLU A 163 -2.01 2.94 7.94
CA GLU A 163 -2.23 3.97 8.94
C GLU A 163 -1.05 4.95 9.05
N ASN A 164 -1.36 6.21 9.40
CA ASN A 164 -0.33 7.19 9.73
C ASN A 164 0.28 6.84 11.08
N ARG A 165 1.56 6.49 11.08
CA ARG A 165 2.27 6.14 12.28
C ARG A 165 3.77 6.31 12.12
N ASP A 166 4.41 6.90 13.12
CA ASP A 166 5.85 6.84 13.29
C ASP A 166 6.21 5.54 14.02
N SER A 167 6.75 4.58 13.27
CA SER A 167 7.10 3.25 13.79
C SER A 167 8.29 3.25 14.77
N LEU A 168 9.04 4.34 14.85
CA LEU A 168 10.18 4.51 15.75
C LEU A 168 9.79 5.22 17.06
N SER A 169 8.55 5.74 17.16
CA SER A 169 8.08 6.50 18.31
C SER A 169 7.85 5.62 19.53
N GLU A 170 8.30 6.09 20.70
CA GLU A 170 8.03 5.49 22.03
C GLU A 170 6.53 5.32 22.28
N ALA A 171 5.68 6.20 21.73
CA ALA A 171 4.23 6.12 21.86
C ALA A 171 3.64 4.78 21.36
N HIS A 172 4.37 4.04 20.56
CA HIS A 172 3.95 2.77 19.94
C HIS A 172 4.68 1.54 20.51
N SER A 173 5.49 1.69 21.56
CA SER A 173 6.24 0.59 22.21
C SER A 173 5.33 -0.55 22.72
N HIS A 174 4.04 -0.29 22.94
CA HIS A 174 3.04 -1.28 23.36
C HIS A 174 2.61 -2.25 22.24
N ILE A 175 3.07 -2.06 21.00
CA ILE A 175 2.70 -2.89 19.84
C ILE A 175 3.71 -4.04 19.61
N ALA A 176 4.57 -4.33 20.56
CA ALA A 176 5.51 -5.43 20.48
C ALA A 176 4.79 -6.78 20.24
N GLU A 177 5.41 -7.64 19.41
CA GLU A 177 4.97 -9.02 19.14
C GLU A 177 3.54 -9.18 18.59
N LYS A 178 3.01 -8.15 17.91
CA LYS A 178 1.64 -8.16 17.40
C LYS A 178 1.50 -8.89 16.05
N TYR A 179 2.56 -8.94 15.26
CA TYR A 179 2.54 -9.45 13.89
C TYR A 179 3.34 -10.74 13.77
N SER A 180 2.84 -11.71 12.99
CA SER A 180 3.52 -12.97 12.75
C SER A 180 4.63 -12.86 11.70
N LEU A 181 4.51 -11.90 10.77
CA LEU A 181 5.49 -11.63 9.73
C LEU A 181 5.71 -10.12 9.55
N ILE A 182 6.98 -9.71 9.57
CA ILE A 182 7.36 -8.33 9.26
C ILE A 182 8.21 -8.34 8.00
N LEU A 183 7.81 -7.53 7.01
CA LEU A 183 8.51 -7.33 5.76
C LEU A 183 8.82 -5.84 5.64
N ALA A 184 10.08 -5.43 5.69
CA ALA A 184 10.44 -4.03 5.74
C ALA A 184 11.75 -3.71 5.02
N ASN A 185 11.78 -2.54 4.40
CA ASN A 185 13.01 -1.88 3.99
C ASN A 185 13.01 -0.44 4.54
N PRO A 186 13.39 -0.24 5.81
CA PRO A 186 13.34 1.07 6.45
C PRO A 186 14.33 2.04 5.81
N PRO A 187 14.10 3.36 5.92
CA PRO A 187 15.00 4.37 5.38
C PRO A 187 16.41 4.26 6.00
N PHE A 188 17.45 4.38 5.16
CA PHE A 188 18.86 4.21 5.56
C PHE A 188 19.48 5.44 6.20
N ALA A 189 18.85 6.61 6.07
CA ALA A 189 19.32 7.88 6.57
C ALA A 189 18.17 8.78 6.97
N GLY A 190 18.40 9.59 7.97
CA GLY A 190 17.46 10.57 8.51
C GLY A 190 18.01 11.12 9.83
N SER A 191 17.46 12.23 10.29
CA SER A 191 17.68 12.69 11.67
C SER A 191 16.60 12.08 12.55
N LEU A 192 17.00 11.34 13.57
CA LEU A 192 16.10 10.87 14.61
C LEU A 192 15.98 11.96 15.68
N ASP A 193 14.75 12.24 16.08
CA ASP A 193 14.50 12.97 17.32
C ASP A 193 14.64 11.99 18.49
N ASN A 194 15.81 12.02 19.13
CA ASN A 194 16.13 11.09 20.20
C ASN A 194 15.18 11.19 21.41
N GLU A 195 14.47 12.32 21.58
CA GLU A 195 13.53 12.50 22.69
C GLU A 195 12.20 11.73 22.45
N SER A 196 11.82 11.57 21.20
CA SER A 196 10.59 10.88 20.80
C SER A 196 10.79 9.41 20.42
N CYS A 197 12.04 8.97 20.21
CA CYS A 197 12.37 7.60 19.85
C CYS A 197 12.20 6.61 20.99
N ALA A 198 11.77 5.40 20.65
CA ALA A 198 11.71 4.28 21.58
C ALA A 198 13.09 3.97 22.18
N LYS A 199 13.15 3.75 23.50
CA LYS A 199 14.40 3.57 24.26
C LYS A 199 15.26 2.39 23.82
N ASN A 200 14.67 1.39 23.18
CA ASN A 200 15.37 0.23 22.63
C ASN A 200 16.03 0.51 21.26
N ILE A 201 15.86 1.71 20.70
CA ILE A 201 16.43 2.15 19.42
C ILE A 201 17.56 3.18 19.66
N GLN A 202 17.59 3.80 20.83
CA GLN A 202 18.66 4.72 21.26
C GLN A 202 19.97 3.95 21.57
#